data_bf7f972fc046969d95d54c56da0828d1
#
_entry.id   bf7f972fc046969d95d54c56da0828d1
#
_cell.length_a   1.000
_cell.length_b   1.000
_cell.length_c   1.000
_cell.angle_alpha   90.00
_cell.angle_beta   90.00
_cell.angle_gamma   90.00
#
_symmetry.space_group_name_H-M   'P 1'
#
loop_
_entity.id
_entity.type
_entity.pdbx_description
1 polymer ?
#
loop_
_entity_poly.entity_id
_entity_poly.type
_entity_poly.pdbx_seq_one_letter_code
_entity_poly.pdbx_strand_id
1 'polypeptide(L)'
;MTDLLAQANTKANREKFLNHLAQQAGRDRHQVQPFEPLNDLPDQVLANQTPQALLATAKQNSEAVAAKVYLKTSDELASFLDEYLQTIQAQTLLLPGVGEAQWEAYHLADWADHLQGVTTTVWSPDPADRAQNAQAADQADLAVGFADYLIANTGTITVVTTPAQGRAFNYLPEHYLALVPQSGLVRSTRQAVEKYEAALADGFQTSAINFISGPSNSGDIEMELVVGVHGPVDCAYVIVTDR
;
A
#
# COMPACT_ATOMS: atom_id res chain seq x y z
N MET A 1 -13.93 25.82 19.61
CA MET A 1 -12.68 26.28 18.95
C MET A 1 -12.98 26.32 17.46
N THR A 2 -12.84 27.47 16.81
CA THR A 2 -13.05 27.61 15.38
C THR A 2 -11.90 26.82 14.67
N ASP A 3 -12.24 25.93 13.78
CA ASP A 3 -11.24 25.16 13.05
C ASP A 3 -10.42 26.10 12.14
N LEU A 4 -9.25 26.49 12.59
CA LEU A 4 -8.33 27.39 11.88
C LEU A 4 -7.83 26.77 10.55
N LEU A 5 -7.76 25.44 10.48
CA LEU A 5 -7.37 24.75 9.25
C LEU A 5 -8.47 24.81 8.20
N ALA A 6 -9.74 24.64 8.59
CA ALA A 6 -10.86 24.79 7.68
C ALA A 6 -10.97 26.24 7.16
N GLN A 7 -10.70 27.24 8.01
CA GLN A 7 -10.65 28.66 7.59
C GLN A 7 -9.46 28.94 6.64
N ALA A 8 -8.31 28.32 6.87
CA ALA A 8 -7.13 28.49 6.02
C ALA A 8 -7.32 27.83 4.65
N ASN A 9 -8.00 26.68 4.59
CA ASN A 9 -8.17 25.85 3.38
C ASN A 9 -9.34 26.29 2.48
N THR A 10 -9.69 27.57 2.47
CA THR A 10 -10.73 28.07 1.56
C THR A 10 -10.22 28.19 0.12
N LYS A 11 -11.13 28.02 -0.85
CA LYS A 11 -10.81 28.26 -2.28
C LYS A 11 -10.23 29.66 -2.49
N ALA A 12 -10.76 30.67 -1.79
CA ALA A 12 -10.28 32.05 -1.90
C ALA A 12 -8.82 32.20 -1.41
N ASN A 13 -8.46 31.58 -0.29
CA ASN A 13 -7.09 31.62 0.22
C ASN A 13 -6.12 30.88 -0.69
N ARG A 14 -6.53 29.75 -1.25
CA ARG A 14 -5.75 29.01 -2.25
C ARG A 14 -5.50 29.85 -3.50
N GLU A 15 -6.54 30.50 -4.05
CA GLU A 15 -6.41 31.36 -5.21
C GLU A 15 -5.49 32.57 -4.94
N LYS A 16 -5.64 33.20 -3.78
CA LYS A 16 -4.78 34.32 -3.35
C LYS A 16 -3.31 33.88 -3.27
N PHE A 17 -3.05 32.74 -2.67
CA PHE A 17 -1.69 32.18 -2.54
C PHE A 17 -1.08 31.89 -3.89
N LEU A 18 -1.80 31.19 -4.77
CA LEU A 18 -1.30 30.82 -6.10
C LEU A 18 -1.06 32.03 -7.00
N ASN A 19 -1.92 33.05 -6.93
CA ASN A 19 -1.72 34.30 -7.67
C ASN A 19 -0.49 35.07 -7.15
N HIS A 20 -0.29 35.13 -5.83
CA HIS A 20 0.90 35.74 -5.24
C HIS A 20 2.18 35.01 -5.72
N LEU A 21 2.16 33.68 -5.74
CA LEU A 21 3.29 32.85 -6.19
C LEU A 21 3.62 33.11 -7.67
N ALA A 22 2.62 33.18 -8.55
CA ALA A 22 2.80 33.49 -9.96
C ALA A 22 3.40 34.89 -10.16
N GLN A 23 2.90 35.88 -9.42
CA GLN A 23 3.42 37.25 -9.42
C GLN A 23 4.89 37.32 -8.98
N GLN A 24 5.25 36.64 -7.87
CA GLN A 24 6.63 36.59 -7.39
C GLN A 24 7.58 35.85 -8.37
N ALA A 25 7.05 34.85 -9.07
CA ALA A 25 7.78 34.11 -10.10
C ALA A 25 7.92 34.87 -11.43
N GLY A 26 7.30 36.05 -11.57
CA GLY A 26 7.32 36.86 -12.78
C GLY A 26 6.70 36.21 -14.02
N ARG A 27 5.74 35.31 -13.81
CA ARG A 27 5.05 34.57 -14.88
C ARG A 27 3.57 34.39 -14.56
N ASP A 28 2.79 34.19 -15.61
CA ASP A 28 1.38 33.86 -15.47
C ASP A 28 1.19 32.55 -14.69
N ARG A 29 0.00 32.43 -14.11
CA ARG A 29 -0.39 31.22 -13.40
C ARG A 29 -0.35 30.04 -14.35
N HIS A 30 0.50 29.04 -14.02
CA HIS A 30 0.60 27.83 -14.81
C HIS A 30 -0.71 27.04 -14.76
N GLN A 31 -1.30 26.80 -15.92
CA GLN A 31 -2.39 25.84 -16.08
C GLN A 31 -1.78 24.53 -16.53
N VAL A 32 -2.02 23.48 -15.73
CA VAL A 32 -1.60 22.13 -16.13
C VAL A 32 -2.39 21.74 -17.37
N GLN A 33 -1.68 21.56 -18.48
CA GLN A 33 -2.29 20.96 -19.67
C GLN A 33 -2.51 19.47 -19.39
N PRO A 34 -3.59 18.88 -19.90
CA PRO A 34 -3.75 17.43 -19.84
C PRO A 34 -2.49 16.74 -20.38
N PHE A 35 -2.02 15.72 -19.67
CA PHE A 35 -0.89 14.93 -20.15
C PHE A 35 -1.34 14.12 -21.38
N GLU A 36 -0.69 14.36 -22.51
CA GLU A 36 -0.85 13.54 -23.70
C GLU A 36 0.34 12.59 -23.79
N PRO A 37 0.13 11.27 -23.75
CA PRO A 37 1.20 10.30 -23.90
C PRO A 37 1.88 10.44 -25.27
N LEU A 38 3.21 10.36 -25.31
CA LEU A 38 3.98 10.40 -26.56
C LEU A 38 3.73 9.17 -27.45
N ASN A 39 3.31 8.07 -26.88
CA ASN A 39 2.98 6.83 -27.56
C ASN A 39 2.11 5.94 -26.67
N ASP A 40 1.67 4.80 -27.20
CA ASP A 40 0.85 3.78 -26.55
C ASP A 40 1.65 2.63 -25.93
N LEU A 41 2.96 2.73 -25.85
CA LEU A 41 3.83 1.68 -25.33
C LEU A 41 3.41 1.18 -23.94
N PRO A 42 3.02 2.05 -22.97
CA PRO A 42 2.52 1.59 -21.66
C PRO A 42 1.24 0.74 -21.76
N ASP A 43 0.43 0.93 -22.79
CA ASP A 43 -0.79 0.16 -23.01
C ASP A 43 -0.51 -1.22 -23.63
N GLN A 44 0.62 -1.35 -24.34
CA GLN A 44 1.05 -2.59 -24.98
C GLN A 44 1.77 -3.54 -24.01
N VAL A 45 2.27 -3.02 -22.88
CA VAL A 45 2.99 -3.83 -21.88
C VAL A 45 2.10 -4.98 -21.41
N LEU A 46 2.57 -6.20 -21.61
CA LEU A 46 1.91 -7.46 -21.22
C LEU A 46 0.48 -7.62 -21.80
N ALA A 47 0.10 -6.87 -22.85
CA ALA A 47 -1.27 -6.81 -23.36
C ALA A 47 -1.79 -8.17 -23.86
N ASN A 48 -0.91 -9.00 -24.36
CA ASN A 48 -1.28 -10.29 -24.96
C ASN A 48 -1.11 -11.49 -24.03
N GLN A 49 -0.82 -11.24 -22.73
CA GLN A 49 -0.68 -12.34 -21.78
C GLN A 49 -2.04 -12.88 -21.33
N THR A 50 -2.12 -14.19 -21.18
CA THR A 50 -3.25 -14.84 -20.51
C THR A 50 -3.23 -14.51 -19.01
N PRO A 51 -4.35 -14.65 -18.28
CA PRO A 51 -4.37 -14.43 -16.82
C PRO A 51 -3.32 -15.26 -16.08
N GLN A 52 -3.09 -16.52 -16.47
CA GLN A 52 -2.06 -17.38 -15.86
C GLN A 52 -0.66 -16.87 -16.16
N ALA A 53 -0.37 -16.46 -17.40
CA ALA A 53 0.93 -15.91 -17.76
C ALA A 53 1.18 -14.59 -17.05
N LEU A 54 0.15 -13.75 -16.90
CA LEU A 54 0.24 -12.49 -16.17
C LEU A 54 0.56 -12.73 -14.69
N LEU A 55 -0.09 -13.69 -14.05
CA LEU A 55 0.18 -14.07 -12.66
C LEU A 55 1.62 -14.59 -12.49
N ALA A 56 2.08 -15.43 -13.41
CA ALA A 56 3.46 -15.93 -13.40
C ALA A 56 4.48 -14.80 -13.56
N THR A 57 4.23 -13.84 -14.46
CA THR A 57 5.05 -12.63 -14.65
C THR A 57 5.05 -11.76 -13.39
N ALA A 58 3.88 -11.55 -12.78
CA ALA A 58 3.76 -10.78 -11.54
C ALA A 58 4.59 -11.41 -10.42
N LYS A 59 4.48 -12.74 -10.23
CA LYS A 59 5.27 -13.46 -9.24
C LYS A 59 6.77 -13.31 -9.50
N GLN A 60 7.23 -13.59 -10.72
CA GLN A 60 8.64 -13.47 -11.09
C GLN A 60 9.20 -12.07 -10.83
N ASN A 61 8.48 -11.02 -11.22
CA ASN A 61 8.93 -9.65 -11.05
C ASN A 61 8.88 -9.19 -9.58
N SER A 62 7.92 -9.68 -8.80
CA SER A 62 7.88 -9.43 -7.35
C SER A 62 9.08 -10.08 -6.64
N GLU A 63 9.42 -11.32 -7.00
CA GLU A 63 10.60 -12.01 -6.47
C GLU A 63 11.91 -11.31 -6.91
N ALA A 64 11.94 -10.73 -8.10
CA ALA A 64 13.09 -9.96 -8.60
C ALA A 64 13.34 -8.66 -7.81
N VAL A 65 12.31 -8.08 -7.18
CA VAL A 65 12.44 -6.96 -6.25
C VAL A 65 12.52 -7.42 -4.78
N ALA A 66 12.90 -8.67 -4.56
CA ALA A 66 13.09 -9.30 -3.26
C ALA A 66 11.82 -9.41 -2.38
N ALA A 67 10.62 -9.32 -2.97
CA ALA A 67 9.40 -9.67 -2.25
C ALA A 67 9.21 -11.19 -2.23
N LYS A 68 8.76 -11.74 -1.10
CA LYS A 68 8.30 -13.14 -1.01
C LYS A 68 6.88 -13.23 -1.56
N VAL A 69 6.59 -14.21 -2.43
CA VAL A 69 5.27 -14.32 -3.05
C VAL A 69 4.62 -15.64 -2.74
N TYR A 70 3.42 -15.58 -2.19
CA TYR A 70 2.60 -16.74 -1.84
C TYR A 70 1.25 -16.67 -2.58
N LEU A 71 0.76 -17.83 -3.03
CA LEU A 71 -0.57 -17.99 -3.60
C LEU A 71 -1.41 -18.78 -2.60
N LYS A 72 -2.52 -18.20 -2.14
CA LYS A 72 -3.40 -18.81 -1.16
C LYS A 72 -4.86 -18.54 -1.54
N THR A 73 -5.74 -19.45 -1.17
CA THR A 73 -7.19 -19.19 -1.12
C THR A 73 -7.54 -18.52 0.21
N SER A 74 -8.71 -17.90 0.31
CA SER A 74 -9.20 -17.32 1.58
C SER A 74 -9.24 -18.36 2.71
N ASP A 75 -9.59 -19.60 2.42
CA ASP A 75 -9.64 -20.70 3.40
C ASP A 75 -8.26 -21.11 3.92
N GLU A 76 -7.18 -20.86 3.16
CA GLU A 76 -5.81 -21.19 3.55
C GLU A 76 -5.12 -20.07 4.34
N LEU A 77 -5.71 -18.86 4.38
CA LEU A 77 -5.01 -17.69 4.93
C LEU A 77 -4.72 -17.84 6.43
N ALA A 78 -5.69 -18.26 7.22
CA ALA A 78 -5.51 -18.36 8.66
C ALA A 78 -4.33 -19.29 9.03
N SER A 79 -4.31 -20.51 8.50
CA SER A 79 -3.22 -21.45 8.73
C SER A 79 -1.88 -20.96 8.18
N PHE A 80 -1.89 -20.32 7.02
CA PHE A 80 -0.68 -19.74 6.43
C PHE A 80 -0.11 -18.61 7.30
N LEU A 81 -0.96 -17.72 7.81
CA LEU A 81 -0.53 -16.60 8.65
C LEU A 81 0.01 -17.11 10.01
N ASP A 82 -0.57 -18.16 10.59
CA ASP A 82 -0.05 -18.81 11.80
C ASP A 82 1.36 -19.37 11.56
N GLU A 83 1.55 -20.10 10.46
CA GLU A 83 2.86 -20.64 10.07
C GLU A 83 3.87 -19.51 9.79
N TYR A 84 3.43 -18.41 9.16
CA TYR A 84 4.28 -17.28 8.87
C TYR A 84 4.76 -16.57 10.14
N LEU A 85 3.85 -16.30 11.10
CA LEU A 85 4.18 -15.73 12.41
C LEU A 85 5.21 -16.58 13.15
N GLN A 86 5.03 -17.92 13.15
CA GLN A 86 5.99 -18.85 13.76
C GLN A 86 7.36 -18.83 13.05
N THR A 87 7.36 -18.78 11.72
CA THR A 87 8.59 -18.79 10.91
C THR A 87 9.47 -17.57 11.19
N ILE A 88 8.87 -16.40 11.34
CA ILE A 88 9.60 -15.15 11.66
C ILE A 88 9.73 -14.92 13.18
N GLN A 89 9.17 -15.82 14.01
CA GLN A 89 9.16 -15.73 15.47
C GLN A 89 8.54 -14.42 15.99
N ALA A 90 7.51 -13.92 15.31
CA ALA A 90 6.83 -12.69 15.68
C ALA A 90 6.16 -12.79 17.06
N GLN A 91 6.36 -11.78 17.89
CA GLN A 91 5.71 -11.61 19.18
C GLN A 91 4.66 -10.50 19.17
N THR A 92 4.76 -9.59 18.20
CA THR A 92 3.88 -8.44 18.03
C THR A 92 3.33 -8.38 16.61
N LEU A 93 2.00 -8.23 16.51
CA LEU A 93 1.26 -8.17 15.25
C LEU A 93 0.47 -6.86 15.17
N LEU A 94 0.60 -6.15 14.06
CA LEU A 94 -0.19 -4.98 13.75
C LEU A 94 -1.20 -5.29 12.64
N LEU A 95 -2.48 -5.02 12.90
CA LEU A 95 -3.59 -5.19 11.96
C LEU A 95 -4.23 -3.84 11.62
N PRO A 96 -4.75 -3.65 10.40
CA PRO A 96 -5.47 -2.45 10.03
C PRO A 96 -6.84 -2.38 10.73
N GLY A 97 -7.29 -1.17 11.06
CA GLY A 97 -8.59 -0.92 11.69
C GLY A 97 -9.75 -0.93 10.69
N VAL A 98 -9.77 -1.88 9.77
CA VAL A 98 -10.85 -2.06 8.80
C VAL A 98 -12.08 -2.70 9.43
N GLY A 99 -13.25 -2.52 8.80
CA GLY A 99 -14.49 -3.13 9.29
C GLY A 99 -14.49 -4.65 9.19
N GLU A 100 -15.34 -5.31 9.99
CA GLU A 100 -15.50 -6.75 10.07
C GLU A 100 -15.74 -7.39 8.69
N ALA A 101 -16.55 -6.78 7.84
CA ALA A 101 -16.83 -7.27 6.49
C ALA A 101 -15.57 -7.43 5.61
N GLN A 102 -14.53 -6.62 5.85
CA GLN A 102 -13.24 -6.78 5.15
C GLN A 102 -12.53 -8.05 5.58
N TRP A 103 -12.53 -8.34 6.88
CA TRP A 103 -11.93 -9.55 7.44
C TRP A 103 -12.72 -10.81 7.08
N GLU A 104 -14.06 -10.75 7.14
CA GLU A 104 -14.96 -11.82 6.69
C GLU A 104 -14.72 -12.17 5.22
N ALA A 105 -14.53 -11.16 4.36
CA ALA A 105 -14.24 -11.40 2.95
C ALA A 105 -12.97 -12.25 2.73
N TYR A 106 -12.01 -12.19 3.63
CA TYR A 106 -10.77 -12.98 3.58
C TYR A 106 -10.78 -14.19 4.51
N HIS A 107 -11.93 -14.55 5.09
CA HIS A 107 -12.11 -15.63 6.08
C HIS A 107 -11.19 -15.49 7.32
N LEU A 108 -10.95 -14.25 7.75
CA LEU A 108 -10.05 -13.89 8.86
C LEU A 108 -10.76 -13.15 10.00
N ALA A 109 -12.10 -13.12 10.05
CA ALA A 109 -12.88 -12.33 11.02
C ALA A 109 -12.42 -12.54 12.45
N ASP A 110 -12.29 -13.80 12.88
CA ASP A 110 -11.91 -14.18 14.26
C ASP A 110 -10.47 -14.68 14.36
N TRP A 111 -9.68 -14.62 13.29
CA TRP A 111 -8.34 -15.21 13.26
C TRP A 111 -7.44 -14.66 14.36
N ALA A 112 -7.39 -13.35 14.51
CA ALA A 112 -6.49 -12.69 15.46
C ALA A 112 -6.83 -12.99 16.92
N ASP A 113 -8.11 -13.26 17.24
CA ASP A 113 -8.59 -13.55 18.60
C ASP A 113 -8.11 -14.91 19.10
N HIS A 114 -7.72 -15.80 18.21
CA HIS A 114 -7.26 -17.16 18.53
C HIS A 114 -5.74 -17.28 18.64
N LEU A 115 -4.99 -16.21 18.33
CA LEU A 115 -3.53 -16.21 18.39
C LEU A 115 -3.04 -16.36 19.84
N GLN A 116 -2.08 -17.25 20.04
CA GLN A 116 -1.45 -17.45 21.35
C GLN A 116 0.02 -17.03 21.30
N GLY A 117 0.46 -16.29 22.33
CA GLY A 117 1.84 -15.86 22.44
C GLY A 117 2.22 -14.67 21.52
N VAL A 118 1.25 -14.12 20.79
CA VAL A 118 1.42 -12.93 19.94
C VAL A 118 0.54 -11.81 20.48
N THR A 119 1.12 -10.66 20.71
CA THR A 119 0.38 -9.46 21.11
C THR A 119 -0.13 -8.76 19.86
N THR A 120 -1.45 -8.74 19.67
CA THR A 120 -2.09 -8.10 18.52
C THR A 120 -2.50 -6.67 18.88
N THR A 121 -2.14 -5.73 18.01
CA THR A 121 -2.60 -4.32 18.05
C THR A 121 -3.36 -4.01 16.78
N VAL A 122 -4.50 -3.34 16.91
CA VAL A 122 -5.28 -2.86 15.77
C VAL A 122 -5.04 -1.37 15.59
N TRP A 123 -4.72 -0.96 14.37
CA TRP A 123 -4.55 0.44 14.00
C TRP A 123 -5.85 1.22 14.23
N SER A 124 -5.79 2.28 15.03
CA SER A 124 -6.95 3.12 15.29
C SER A 124 -7.22 4.08 14.11
N PRO A 125 -8.46 4.17 13.61
CA PRO A 125 -8.83 5.16 12.61
C PRO A 125 -8.98 6.57 13.18
N ASP A 126 -8.96 6.77 14.51
CA ASP A 126 -9.07 8.07 15.15
C ASP A 126 -7.77 8.88 14.96
N PRO A 127 -7.83 10.09 14.39
CA PRO A 127 -6.68 10.98 14.26
C PRO A 127 -5.99 11.34 15.60
N ALA A 128 -6.71 11.26 16.72
CA ALA A 128 -6.15 11.51 18.05
C ALA A 128 -5.11 10.45 18.43
N ASP A 129 -5.24 9.22 17.93
CA ASP A 129 -4.37 8.08 18.24
C ASP A 129 -3.13 8.00 17.33
N ARG A 130 -2.84 9.04 16.56
CA ARG A 130 -1.72 9.06 15.61
C ARG A 130 -0.38 8.67 16.25
N ALA A 131 -0.10 9.16 17.46
CA ALA A 131 1.16 8.85 18.15
C ALA A 131 1.22 7.39 18.60
N GLN A 132 0.10 6.85 19.09
CA GLN A 132 -0.02 5.44 19.48
C GLN A 132 0.11 4.51 18.26
N ASN A 133 -0.56 4.85 17.15
CA ASN A 133 -0.43 4.12 15.90
C ASN A 133 1.01 4.09 15.38
N ALA A 134 1.72 5.22 15.43
CA ALA A 134 3.13 5.28 15.01
C ALA A 134 4.02 4.42 15.91
N GLN A 135 3.80 4.46 17.22
CA GLN A 135 4.52 3.62 18.18
C GLN A 135 4.21 2.13 17.97
N ALA A 136 2.93 1.78 17.77
CA ALA A 136 2.55 0.39 17.51
C ALA A 136 3.18 -0.15 16.23
N ALA A 137 3.27 0.67 15.18
CA ALA A 137 3.90 0.29 13.93
C ALA A 137 5.44 0.14 14.06
N ASP A 138 6.09 1.01 14.82
CA ASP A 138 7.54 0.96 15.08
C ASP A 138 7.94 -0.26 15.92
N GLN A 139 7.03 -0.76 16.75
CA GLN A 139 7.25 -1.90 17.65
C GLN A 139 6.72 -3.22 17.09
N ALA A 140 6.10 -3.21 15.92
CA ALA A 140 5.51 -4.42 15.34
C ALA A 140 6.57 -5.27 14.64
N ASP A 141 6.65 -6.55 15.02
CA ASP A 141 7.44 -7.55 14.28
C ASP A 141 6.82 -7.81 12.90
N LEU A 142 5.48 -7.84 12.84
CA LEU A 142 4.73 -8.04 11.59
C LEU A 142 3.55 -7.08 11.49
N ALA A 143 3.38 -6.45 10.34
CA ALA A 143 2.08 -5.88 9.94
C ALA A 143 1.47 -6.71 8.81
N VAL A 144 0.19 -7.07 8.96
CA VAL A 144 -0.61 -7.72 7.91
C VAL A 144 -1.64 -6.71 7.41
N GLY A 145 -1.48 -6.24 6.18
CA GLY A 145 -2.34 -5.21 5.58
C GLY A 145 -2.95 -5.64 4.25
N PHE A 146 -3.83 -4.80 3.72
CA PHE A 146 -4.46 -5.01 2.42
C PHE A 146 -3.80 -4.14 1.35
N ALA A 147 -3.63 -4.71 0.17
CA ALA A 147 -3.21 -3.99 -1.03
C ALA A 147 -4.31 -4.03 -2.09
N ASP A 148 -4.39 -2.99 -2.91
CA ASP A 148 -5.44 -2.88 -3.93
C ASP A 148 -5.06 -3.61 -5.21
N TYR A 149 -3.85 -3.36 -5.70
CA TYR A 149 -3.37 -3.91 -6.97
C TYR A 149 -1.97 -4.51 -6.83
N LEU A 150 -1.71 -5.53 -7.65
CA LEU A 150 -0.37 -6.03 -7.97
C LEU A 150 -0.05 -5.73 -9.44
N ILE A 151 1.00 -4.98 -9.68
CA ILE A 151 1.44 -4.55 -11.00
C ILE A 151 2.42 -5.57 -11.56
N ALA A 152 1.99 -6.33 -12.55
CA ALA A 152 2.73 -7.50 -13.05
C ALA A 152 4.08 -7.14 -13.68
N ASN A 153 4.19 -6.03 -14.42
CA ASN A 153 5.43 -5.67 -15.11
C ASN A 153 6.56 -5.19 -14.17
N THR A 154 6.25 -4.81 -12.94
CA THR A 154 7.23 -4.27 -11.98
C THR A 154 7.31 -5.06 -10.67
N GLY A 155 6.37 -5.98 -10.42
CA GLY A 155 6.29 -6.68 -9.14
C GLY A 155 5.96 -5.75 -7.97
N THR A 156 5.22 -4.67 -8.23
CA THR A 156 4.91 -3.62 -7.28
C THR A 156 3.47 -3.77 -6.81
N ILE A 157 3.23 -3.72 -5.50
CA ILE A 157 1.87 -3.59 -4.97
C ILE A 157 1.50 -2.12 -4.79
N THR A 158 0.20 -1.83 -4.81
CA THR A 158 -0.31 -0.50 -4.47
C THR A 158 -1.18 -0.56 -3.23
N VAL A 159 -0.97 0.40 -2.34
CA VAL A 159 -1.71 0.51 -1.07
C VAL A 159 -2.16 1.95 -0.90
N VAL A 160 -3.46 2.16 -0.74
CA VAL A 160 -4.00 3.48 -0.41
C VAL A 160 -3.88 3.76 1.08
N THR A 161 -3.56 5.01 1.41
CA THR A 161 -3.60 5.47 2.78
C THR A 161 -5.04 5.78 3.18
N THR A 162 -5.55 5.08 4.17
CA THR A 162 -6.88 5.28 4.76
C THR A 162 -6.77 5.59 6.25
N PRO A 163 -7.84 6.06 6.90
CA PRO A 163 -7.86 6.14 8.36
C PRO A 163 -7.56 4.81 9.05
N ALA A 164 -7.99 3.69 8.44
CA ALA A 164 -7.84 2.33 8.98
C ALA A 164 -6.47 1.69 8.67
N GLN A 165 -5.76 2.17 7.64
CA GLN A 165 -4.42 1.68 7.25
C GLN A 165 -3.58 2.89 6.84
N GLY A 166 -2.98 3.55 7.83
CA GLY A 166 -2.16 4.74 7.63
C GLY A 166 -0.80 4.41 7.00
N ARG A 167 -0.13 5.43 6.47
CA ARG A 167 1.15 5.22 5.77
C ARG A 167 2.24 4.57 6.64
N ALA A 168 2.34 4.93 7.92
CA ALA A 168 3.32 4.34 8.84
C ALA A 168 3.11 2.84 9.05
N PHE A 169 1.88 2.36 8.92
CA PHE A 169 1.52 0.94 8.96
C PHE A 169 2.33 0.08 7.97
N ASN A 170 2.60 0.62 6.78
CA ASN A 170 3.25 -0.14 5.71
C ASN A 170 4.79 -0.04 5.77
N TYR A 171 5.36 0.88 6.56
CA TYR A 171 6.78 1.22 6.46
C TYR A 171 7.58 1.11 7.75
N LEU A 172 6.94 1.12 8.93
CA LEU A 172 7.66 1.05 10.20
C LEU A 172 7.86 -0.38 10.74
N PRO A 173 6.92 -1.34 10.56
CA PRO A 173 7.10 -2.71 11.04
C PRO A 173 8.35 -3.37 10.47
N GLU A 174 8.94 -4.30 11.22
CA GLU A 174 10.11 -5.05 10.77
C GLU A 174 9.79 -5.92 9.56
N HIS A 175 8.62 -6.59 9.56
CA HIS A 175 8.09 -7.37 8.44
C HIS A 175 6.76 -6.78 7.97
N TYR A 176 6.56 -6.71 6.66
CA TYR A 176 5.29 -6.30 6.08
C TYR A 176 4.72 -7.38 5.17
N LEU A 177 3.49 -7.82 5.44
CA LEU A 177 2.76 -8.78 4.63
C LEU A 177 1.51 -8.11 4.06
N ALA A 178 1.38 -8.12 2.73
CA ALA A 178 0.23 -7.56 2.03
C ALA A 178 -0.67 -8.67 1.47
N LEU A 179 -1.95 -8.67 1.85
CA LEU A 179 -3.00 -9.47 1.22
C LEU A 179 -3.45 -8.74 -0.06
N VAL A 180 -3.25 -9.38 -1.20
CA VAL A 180 -3.57 -8.82 -2.53
C VAL A 180 -4.62 -9.69 -3.20
N PRO A 181 -5.81 -9.17 -3.56
CA PRO A 181 -6.78 -9.98 -4.31
C PRO A 181 -6.24 -10.27 -5.71
N GLN A 182 -6.43 -11.51 -6.21
CA GLN A 182 -6.02 -11.85 -7.58
C GLN A 182 -6.76 -10.99 -8.62
N SER A 183 -8.00 -10.59 -8.34
CA SER A 183 -8.77 -9.65 -9.16
C SER A 183 -8.12 -8.25 -9.26
N GLY A 184 -7.23 -7.92 -8.32
CA GLY A 184 -6.40 -6.72 -8.32
C GLY A 184 -5.13 -6.83 -9.17
N LEU A 185 -4.90 -7.94 -9.87
CA LEU A 185 -3.75 -8.07 -10.75
C LEU A 185 -3.91 -7.18 -11.99
N VAL A 186 -2.95 -6.28 -12.20
CA VAL A 186 -2.91 -5.36 -13.35
C VAL A 186 -1.59 -5.49 -14.11
N ARG A 187 -1.61 -5.19 -15.40
CA ARG A 187 -0.45 -5.37 -16.29
C ARG A 187 0.66 -4.36 -16.02
N SER A 188 0.28 -3.09 -15.82
CA SER A 188 1.22 -1.97 -15.77
C SER A 188 0.80 -0.92 -14.74
N THR A 189 1.76 -0.09 -14.34
CA THR A 189 1.52 1.08 -13.48
C THR A 189 0.44 1.99 -14.05
N ARG A 190 0.40 2.18 -15.38
CA ARG A 190 -0.63 2.98 -16.04
C ARG A 190 -2.02 2.44 -15.77
N GLN A 191 -2.22 1.14 -15.92
CA GLN A 191 -3.53 0.52 -15.65
C GLN A 191 -3.96 0.66 -14.18
N ALA A 192 -3.03 0.58 -13.23
CA ALA A 192 -3.33 0.85 -11.82
C ALA A 192 -3.73 2.32 -11.60
N VAL A 193 -3.00 3.25 -12.20
CA VAL A 193 -3.28 4.70 -12.09
C VAL A 193 -4.64 5.03 -12.69
N GLU A 194 -4.98 4.50 -13.87
CA GLU A 194 -6.30 4.71 -14.50
C GLU A 194 -7.46 4.23 -13.62
N LYS A 195 -7.28 3.09 -12.92
CA LYS A 195 -8.27 2.61 -11.95
C LYS A 195 -8.43 3.55 -10.76
N TYR A 196 -7.33 4.11 -10.24
CA TYR A 196 -7.38 5.10 -9.17
C TYR A 196 -7.97 6.43 -9.63
N GLU A 197 -7.66 6.89 -10.83
CA GLU A 197 -8.27 8.10 -11.41
C GLU A 197 -9.79 7.95 -11.54
N ALA A 198 -10.26 6.80 -11.99
CA ALA A 198 -11.69 6.50 -12.06
C ALA A 198 -12.33 6.50 -10.65
N ALA A 199 -11.71 5.83 -9.67
CA ALA A 199 -12.22 5.81 -8.31
C ALA A 199 -12.25 7.21 -7.66
N LEU A 200 -11.21 8.03 -7.89
CA LEU A 200 -11.16 9.41 -7.42
C LEU A 200 -12.25 10.28 -8.06
N ALA A 201 -12.52 10.08 -9.37
CA ALA A 201 -13.61 10.76 -10.06
C ALA A 201 -14.99 10.37 -9.51
N ASP A 202 -15.15 9.13 -9.05
CA ASP A 202 -16.36 8.61 -8.39
C ASP A 202 -16.46 8.99 -6.90
N GLY A 203 -15.52 9.83 -6.40
CA GLY A 203 -15.58 10.38 -5.05
C GLY A 203 -14.77 9.62 -3.99
N PHE A 204 -13.99 8.62 -4.37
CA PHE A 204 -13.01 8.01 -3.47
C PHE A 204 -12.00 9.05 -2.99
N GLN A 205 -11.64 9.01 -1.71
CA GLN A 205 -10.72 9.96 -1.11
C GLN A 205 -9.56 9.24 -0.42
N THR A 206 -8.36 9.67 -0.73
CA THR A 206 -7.14 9.23 -0.04
C THR A 206 -6.14 10.37 0.04
N SER A 207 -5.26 10.33 1.04
CA SER A 207 -4.16 11.29 1.17
C SER A 207 -2.90 10.86 0.41
N ALA A 208 -2.76 9.58 0.11
CA ALA A 208 -1.63 9.03 -0.65
C ALA A 208 -1.96 7.64 -1.22
N ILE A 209 -1.40 7.37 -2.39
CA ILE A 209 -1.34 6.05 -3.01
C ILE A 209 0.14 5.64 -2.97
N ASN A 210 0.43 4.54 -2.30
CA ASN A 210 1.78 4.06 -2.10
C ASN A 210 2.06 2.94 -3.09
N PHE A 211 3.19 3.02 -3.79
CA PHE A 211 3.70 1.97 -4.68
C PHE A 211 4.88 1.32 -3.97
N ILE A 212 4.75 0.04 -3.60
CA ILE A 212 5.71 -0.69 -2.78
C ILE A 212 6.29 -1.84 -3.62
N SER A 213 7.61 -1.83 -3.80
CA SER A 213 8.36 -2.81 -4.60
C SER A 213 9.36 -3.55 -3.71
N GLY A 214 8.88 -4.60 -3.04
CA GLY A 214 9.69 -5.38 -2.10
C GLY A 214 10.05 -4.65 -0.80
N PRO A 215 11.03 -5.15 -0.05
CA PRO A 215 11.49 -4.60 1.21
C PRO A 215 12.22 -3.26 1.02
N SER A 216 12.50 -2.57 2.14
CA SER A 216 13.29 -1.34 2.11
C SER A 216 14.71 -1.60 1.63
N ASN A 217 15.14 -0.87 0.61
CA ASN A 217 16.48 -0.95 0.04
C ASN A 217 17.12 0.43 0.00
N SER A 218 18.35 0.54 0.54
CA SER A 218 19.18 1.75 0.47
C SER A 218 20.45 1.43 -0.32
N GLY A 219 20.62 2.09 -1.47
CA GLY A 219 21.73 1.81 -2.41
C GLY A 219 22.96 2.71 -2.29
N ASP A 220 23.01 3.60 -1.30
CA ASP A 220 24.03 4.66 -1.22
C ASP A 220 24.90 4.59 0.06
N ILE A 221 24.83 3.48 0.79
CA ILE A 221 25.66 3.27 1.97
C ILE A 221 26.91 2.49 1.53
N GLU A 222 28.05 3.19 1.40
CA GLU A 222 29.34 2.61 0.97
C GLU A 222 29.29 1.86 -0.37
N MET A 223 28.36 2.22 -1.27
CA MET A 223 28.06 1.56 -2.56
C MET A 223 27.57 0.12 -2.44
N GLU A 224 27.11 -0.29 -1.28
CA GLU A 224 26.44 -1.57 -1.06
C GLU A 224 24.94 -1.39 -0.86
N LEU A 225 24.15 -2.39 -1.31
CA LEU A 225 22.72 -2.42 -1.10
C LEU A 225 22.41 -2.92 0.32
N VAL A 226 21.86 -2.06 1.17
CA VAL A 226 21.49 -2.40 2.53
C VAL A 226 19.97 -2.50 2.65
N VAL A 227 19.48 -3.63 3.14
CA VAL A 227 18.05 -3.90 3.33
C VAL A 227 17.64 -3.51 4.75
N GLY A 228 16.43 -2.91 4.90
CA GLY A 228 15.81 -2.66 6.19
C GLY A 228 16.28 -1.41 6.94
N VAL A 229 17.05 -0.50 6.31
CA VAL A 229 17.54 0.72 6.99
C VAL A 229 16.43 1.74 7.25
N HIS A 230 15.49 1.87 6.33
CA HIS A 230 14.43 2.89 6.36
C HIS A 230 13.03 2.30 6.16
N GLY A 231 12.82 1.04 6.53
CA GLY A 231 11.55 0.35 6.39
C GLY A 231 11.69 -1.15 6.58
N PRO A 232 10.69 -1.96 6.21
CA PRO A 232 10.69 -3.39 6.46
C PRO A 232 11.92 -4.10 5.89
N VAL A 233 12.51 -4.99 6.70
CA VAL A 233 13.60 -5.88 6.26
C VAL A 233 13.09 -6.97 5.34
N ASP A 234 11.79 -7.25 5.39
CA ASP A 234 11.13 -8.31 4.62
C ASP A 234 9.74 -7.87 4.18
N CYS A 235 9.39 -8.22 2.96
CA CYS A 235 8.09 -7.89 2.38
C CYS A 235 7.49 -9.12 1.72
N ALA A 236 6.30 -9.52 2.13
CA ALA A 236 5.57 -10.66 1.60
C ALA A 236 4.29 -10.22 0.88
N TYR A 237 4.04 -10.73 -0.31
CA TYR A 237 2.79 -10.56 -1.05
C TYR A 237 2.03 -11.89 -1.05
N VAL A 238 0.86 -11.91 -0.46
CA VAL A 238 -0.04 -13.06 -0.48
C VAL A 238 -1.14 -12.78 -1.49
N ILE A 239 -1.05 -13.40 -2.65
CA ILE A 239 -2.06 -13.29 -3.71
C ILE A 239 -3.19 -14.24 -3.34
N VAL A 240 -4.36 -13.66 -3.04
CA VAL A 240 -5.55 -14.40 -2.64
C VAL A 240 -6.32 -14.78 -3.90
N THR A 241 -6.23 -16.07 -4.27
CA THR A 241 -6.57 -16.55 -5.61
C THR A 241 -8.07 -16.65 -5.90
N ASP A 242 -8.89 -16.57 -4.89
CA ASP A 242 -10.36 -16.58 -4.96
C ASP A 242 -11.00 -15.19 -4.67
N ARG A 243 -10.17 -14.12 -4.72
CA ARG A 243 -10.61 -12.72 -4.52
C ARG A 243 -10.28 -11.82 -5.70
#